data_d94e3bb0eb07d7b3e6fe15b20426220d
#
_entry.id   d94e3bb0eb07d7b3e6fe15b20426220d
#
_cell.length_a   1.000
_cell.length_b   1.000
_cell.length_c   1.000
_cell.angle_alpha   90.00
_cell.angle_beta   90.00
_cell.angle_gamma   90.00
#
_symmetry.space_group_name_H-M   'P 1'
#
loop_
_entity.id
_entity.type
_entity.pdbx_description
1 polymer ?
#
loop_
_entity_poly.entity_id
_entity_poly.type
_entity_poly.pdbx_seq_one_letter_code
_entity_poly.pdbx_strand_id
1 'polypeptide(L)'
;MSPTGRVGRARASVGAVGRFARIDGFRVSRLGMIHGRFQPFHNGHLEYLRGAAAQSDVVFVGITNPDPTRIKEEASDPLRHLPESNPFTYVERLLMVSEVAHDEGIRAHVIPFPVNEPELWAAYVPAGVTQYLRLFSEWGDTKLGRMHAAGYDVVILDEGSEKEISGLEVREALRSGDDWEALVPPGVARVINSLERATV
;
A
#
# COMPACT_ATOMS: atom_id res chain seq x y z
N MET A 1 49.82 5.14 -22.12
CA MET A 1 49.25 3.77 -22.02
C MET A 1 48.41 3.71 -20.77
N SER A 2 47.12 3.91 -20.90
CA SER A 2 46.17 3.83 -19.77
C SER A 2 45.37 2.52 -19.89
N PRO A 3 45.20 1.77 -18.81
CA PRO A 3 44.33 0.60 -18.84
C PRO A 3 42.90 1.05 -18.49
N THR A 4 42.02 0.86 -19.44
CA THR A 4 40.56 0.98 -19.28
C THR A 4 40.03 -0.12 -18.36
N GLY A 5 39.68 0.25 -17.14
CA GLY A 5 38.97 -0.63 -16.20
C GLY A 5 37.53 -0.81 -16.63
N ARG A 6 37.21 -2.00 -17.10
CA ARG A 6 35.85 -2.44 -17.41
C ARG A 6 35.09 -2.70 -16.08
N VAL A 7 34.21 -1.82 -15.68
CA VAL A 7 33.30 -2.05 -14.55
C VAL A 7 32.26 -3.09 -14.99
N GLY A 8 32.46 -4.31 -14.56
CA GLY A 8 31.53 -5.40 -14.73
C GLY A 8 30.26 -5.11 -13.85
N ARG A 9 29.14 -4.86 -14.50
CA ARG A 9 27.82 -4.93 -13.84
C ARG A 9 27.57 -6.38 -13.45
N ALA A 10 27.73 -6.71 -12.18
CA ALA A 10 27.18 -7.93 -11.62
C ALA A 10 25.65 -7.83 -11.68
N ARG A 11 25.03 -8.48 -12.65
CA ARG A 11 23.62 -8.82 -12.61
C ARG A 11 23.46 -9.84 -11.48
N ALA A 12 22.91 -9.42 -10.34
CA ALA A 12 22.35 -10.34 -9.39
C ALA A 12 21.17 -11.02 -10.10
N SER A 13 21.34 -12.26 -10.49
CA SER A 13 20.27 -13.10 -10.99
C SER A 13 19.33 -13.40 -9.82
N VAL A 14 18.26 -12.65 -9.68
CA VAL A 14 17.15 -13.04 -8.82
C VAL A 14 16.46 -14.22 -9.50
N GLY A 15 16.99 -15.41 -9.28
CA GLY A 15 16.35 -16.66 -9.65
C GLY A 15 15.20 -16.97 -8.70
N ALA A 16 14.04 -16.44 -8.98
CA ALA A 16 12.77 -16.93 -8.43
C ALA A 16 11.59 -16.43 -9.26
N VAL A 17 11.67 -16.56 -10.56
CA VAL A 17 10.47 -16.50 -11.40
C VAL A 17 9.72 -17.82 -11.15
N GLY A 18 8.54 -17.77 -10.50
CA GLY A 18 7.61 -18.84 -10.66
C GLY A 18 6.93 -19.47 -9.46
N ARG A 19 6.92 -18.90 -8.24
CA ARG A 19 6.05 -19.47 -7.18
C ARG A 19 4.55 -19.22 -7.39
N PHE A 20 4.18 -18.21 -8.18
CA PHE A 20 2.79 -17.87 -8.46
C PHE A 20 2.48 -17.93 -9.96
N ALA A 21 2.69 -19.11 -10.58
CA ALA A 21 2.28 -19.31 -11.98
C ALA A 21 0.74 -19.30 -12.13
N ARG A 22 0.01 -19.55 -11.04
CA ARG A 22 -1.47 -19.52 -10.98
C ARG A 22 -1.92 -19.04 -9.59
N ILE A 23 -2.90 -18.15 -9.58
CA ILE A 23 -3.68 -17.76 -8.41
C ILE A 23 -5.14 -17.95 -8.80
N ASP A 24 -5.92 -18.62 -7.94
CA ASP A 24 -7.34 -18.93 -8.18
C ASP A 24 -7.62 -19.65 -9.53
N GLY A 25 -6.67 -20.50 -9.96
CA GLY A 25 -6.79 -21.25 -11.22
C GLY A 25 -6.40 -20.48 -12.48
N PHE A 26 -6.15 -19.18 -12.40
CA PHE A 26 -5.75 -18.35 -13.53
C PHE A 26 -4.23 -18.26 -13.68
N ARG A 27 -3.77 -18.19 -14.94
CA ARG A 27 -2.38 -17.86 -15.22
C ARG A 27 -2.14 -16.40 -14.88
N VAL A 28 -1.22 -16.14 -13.96
CA VAL A 28 -0.83 -14.79 -13.56
C VAL A 28 0.50 -14.45 -14.22
N SER A 29 0.56 -13.37 -14.95
CA SER A 29 1.78 -12.89 -15.62
C SER A 29 2.30 -11.60 -15.03
N ARG A 30 1.42 -10.77 -14.44
CA ARG A 30 1.78 -9.47 -13.88
C ARG A 30 1.25 -9.34 -12.47
N LEU A 31 2.17 -9.33 -11.51
CA LEU A 31 1.88 -9.08 -10.10
C LEU A 31 2.17 -7.62 -9.78
N GLY A 32 1.19 -6.92 -9.26
CA GLY A 32 1.35 -5.57 -8.76
C GLY A 32 1.25 -5.50 -7.24
N MET A 33 1.83 -4.48 -6.64
CA MET A 33 1.65 -4.18 -5.23
C MET A 33 1.51 -2.68 -5.00
N ILE A 34 0.53 -2.31 -4.21
CA ILE A 34 0.41 -1.02 -3.57
C ILE A 34 0.54 -1.18 -2.06
N HIS A 35 0.89 -0.13 -1.35
CA HIS A 35 0.91 -0.18 0.11
C HIS A 35 0.59 1.16 0.75
N GLY A 36 0.01 1.11 1.94
CA GLY A 36 -0.39 2.29 2.68
C GLY A 36 -0.86 1.96 4.10
N ARG A 37 -1.05 3.01 4.91
CA ARG A 37 -1.65 2.84 6.25
C ARG A 37 -3.15 2.56 6.17
N PHE A 38 -3.83 3.20 5.21
CA PHE A 38 -5.29 3.09 5.02
C PHE A 38 -6.06 3.37 6.32
N GLN A 39 -5.89 4.56 6.86
CA GLN A 39 -6.48 5.02 8.12
C GLN A 39 -7.47 6.20 7.94
N PRO A 40 -8.68 5.96 7.36
CA PRO A 40 -9.12 4.76 6.64
C PRO A 40 -8.66 4.74 5.18
N PHE A 41 -9.11 3.73 4.43
CA PHE A 41 -9.01 3.73 2.96
C PHE A 41 -9.99 4.78 2.41
N HIS A 42 -9.54 5.66 1.52
CA HIS A 42 -10.32 6.79 0.98
C HIS A 42 -10.27 6.83 -0.55
N ASN A 43 -11.04 7.72 -1.19
CA ASN A 43 -11.15 7.77 -2.66
C ASN A 43 -9.80 7.94 -3.36
N GLY A 44 -8.87 8.72 -2.82
CA GLY A 44 -7.51 8.79 -3.37
C GLY A 44 -6.73 7.46 -3.30
N HIS A 45 -7.03 6.59 -2.33
CA HIS A 45 -6.47 5.23 -2.31
C HIS A 45 -7.16 4.31 -3.33
N LEU A 46 -8.45 4.53 -3.63
CA LEU A 46 -9.15 3.82 -4.68
C LEU A 46 -8.51 4.07 -6.05
N GLU A 47 -8.19 5.31 -6.38
CA GLU A 47 -7.48 5.65 -7.61
C GLU A 47 -6.10 4.98 -7.68
N TYR A 48 -5.39 4.94 -6.55
CA TYR A 48 -4.12 4.24 -6.43
C TYR A 48 -4.27 2.74 -6.73
N LEU A 49 -5.30 2.10 -6.18
CA LEU A 49 -5.61 0.69 -6.43
C LEU A 49 -5.99 0.45 -7.89
N ARG A 50 -6.84 1.29 -8.47
CA ARG A 50 -7.25 1.23 -9.90
C ARG A 50 -6.04 1.38 -10.83
N GLY A 51 -5.15 2.33 -10.54
CA GLY A 51 -3.93 2.56 -11.32
C GLY A 51 -3.00 1.33 -11.36
N ALA A 52 -2.85 0.63 -10.25
CA ALA A 52 -2.10 -0.60 -10.19
C ALA A 52 -2.83 -1.76 -10.89
N ALA A 53 -4.14 -1.88 -10.70
CA ALA A 53 -4.97 -2.93 -11.32
C ALA A 53 -5.02 -2.82 -12.85
N ALA A 54 -4.95 -1.62 -13.41
CA ALA A 54 -4.89 -1.41 -14.86
C ALA A 54 -3.63 -2.02 -15.51
N GLN A 55 -2.58 -2.25 -14.72
CA GLN A 55 -1.28 -2.74 -15.19
C GLN A 55 -0.93 -4.14 -14.66
N SER A 56 -1.79 -4.74 -13.84
CA SER A 56 -1.53 -6.00 -13.15
C SER A 56 -2.72 -6.96 -13.27
N ASP A 57 -2.43 -8.26 -13.29
CA ASP A 57 -3.47 -9.29 -13.28
C ASP A 57 -3.98 -9.55 -11.85
N VAL A 58 -3.11 -9.33 -10.87
CA VAL A 58 -3.39 -9.43 -9.43
C VAL A 58 -2.65 -8.33 -8.69
N VAL A 59 -3.32 -7.68 -7.75
CA VAL A 59 -2.74 -6.62 -6.90
C VAL A 59 -2.61 -7.09 -5.46
N PHE A 60 -1.41 -7.04 -4.91
CA PHE A 60 -1.19 -7.17 -3.47
C PHE A 60 -1.36 -5.80 -2.82
N VAL A 61 -2.18 -5.73 -1.78
CA VAL A 61 -2.39 -4.50 -1.02
C VAL A 61 -1.75 -4.64 0.34
N GLY A 62 -0.59 -4.04 0.51
CA GLY A 62 0.20 -4.08 1.73
C GLY A 62 -0.31 -3.07 2.76
N ILE A 63 -0.92 -3.53 3.85
CA ILE A 63 -1.31 -2.68 4.97
C ILE A 63 -0.10 -2.46 5.86
N THR A 64 0.40 -1.22 5.90
CA THR A 64 1.54 -0.87 6.76
C THR A 64 1.11 -0.69 8.22
N ASN A 65 2.07 -0.81 9.13
CA ASN A 65 1.83 -0.75 10.57
C ASN A 65 0.71 -1.73 11.01
N PRO A 66 0.85 -3.03 10.73
CA PRO A 66 -0.16 -4.02 11.11
C PRO A 66 -0.27 -4.19 12.63
N ASP A 67 0.83 -3.99 13.36
CA ASP A 67 0.92 -4.06 14.81
C ASP A 67 1.02 -2.64 15.39
N PRO A 68 0.00 -2.16 16.13
CA PRO A 68 0.01 -0.82 16.69
C PRO A 68 1.09 -0.61 17.76
N THR A 69 1.57 -1.68 18.41
CA THR A 69 2.62 -1.58 19.44
C THR A 69 4.01 -1.36 18.86
N ARG A 70 4.18 -1.54 17.55
CA ARG A 70 5.45 -1.41 16.82
C ARG A 70 5.52 -0.19 15.92
N ILE A 71 4.54 0.71 16.01
CA ILE A 71 4.56 1.96 15.22
C ILE A 71 5.67 2.84 15.76
N LYS A 72 6.61 3.21 14.88
CA LYS A 72 7.73 4.09 15.21
C LYS A 72 7.42 5.53 14.80
N GLU A 73 7.97 6.47 15.57
CA GLU A 73 7.99 7.87 15.18
C GLU A 73 8.83 8.04 13.91
N GLU A 74 8.32 8.85 12.98
CA GLU A 74 8.97 9.20 11.73
C GLU A 74 9.23 10.69 11.70
N ALA A 75 10.48 11.10 11.50
CA ALA A 75 10.87 12.52 11.49
C ALA A 75 10.12 13.32 10.40
N SER A 76 9.76 12.68 9.30
CA SER A 76 9.02 13.29 8.19
C SER A 76 7.50 13.42 8.44
N ASP A 77 6.97 12.79 9.49
CA ASP A 77 5.55 12.87 9.88
C ASP A 77 5.42 12.59 11.39
N PRO A 78 5.66 13.61 12.24
CA PRO A 78 5.72 13.45 13.70
C PRO A 78 4.42 12.98 14.34
N LEU A 79 3.28 13.19 13.68
CA LEU A 79 1.97 12.79 14.19
C LEU A 79 1.56 11.38 13.76
N ARG A 80 2.34 10.76 12.86
CA ARG A 80 2.00 9.48 12.24
C ARG A 80 1.88 8.32 13.21
N HIS A 81 2.65 8.35 14.30
CA HIS A 81 2.69 7.29 15.29
C HIS A 81 1.58 7.39 16.34
N LEU A 82 0.88 8.53 16.43
CA LEU A 82 -0.14 8.77 17.46
C LEU A 82 -1.38 7.87 17.26
N PRO A 83 -2.05 7.45 18.34
CA PRO A 83 -3.28 6.66 18.28
C PRO A 83 -4.38 7.32 17.42
N GLU A 84 -4.54 8.63 17.52
CA GLU A 84 -5.53 9.42 16.78
C GLU A 84 -5.29 9.38 15.27
N SER A 85 -4.05 9.10 14.86
CA SER A 85 -3.68 8.91 13.46
C SER A 85 -3.87 7.47 12.97
N ASN A 86 -4.17 6.53 13.90
CA ASN A 86 -4.29 5.10 13.64
C ASN A 86 -5.53 4.48 14.33
N PRO A 87 -6.74 5.04 14.17
CA PRO A 87 -7.94 4.59 14.89
C PRO A 87 -8.41 3.19 14.49
N PHE A 88 -8.08 2.73 13.28
CA PHE A 88 -8.55 1.44 12.79
C PHE A 88 -7.50 0.35 12.98
N THR A 89 -7.94 -0.79 13.52
CA THR A 89 -7.13 -2.01 13.66
C THR A 89 -6.69 -2.56 12.29
N TYR A 90 -5.77 -3.51 12.29
CA TYR A 90 -5.37 -4.19 11.05
C TYR A 90 -6.56 -4.89 10.37
N VAL A 91 -7.39 -5.59 11.15
CA VAL A 91 -8.53 -6.34 10.61
C VAL A 91 -9.58 -5.42 9.99
N GLU A 92 -9.92 -4.32 10.64
CA GLU A 92 -10.85 -3.33 10.10
C GLU A 92 -10.37 -2.75 8.77
N ARG A 93 -9.09 -2.40 8.67
CA ARG A 93 -8.49 -1.93 7.42
C ARG A 93 -8.45 -3.01 6.34
N LEU A 94 -8.19 -4.26 6.72
CA LEU A 94 -8.24 -5.40 5.82
C LEU A 94 -9.66 -5.57 5.24
N LEU A 95 -10.69 -5.49 6.08
CA LEU A 95 -12.08 -5.56 5.63
C LEU A 95 -12.43 -4.41 4.67
N MET A 96 -12.05 -3.17 5.00
CA MET A 96 -12.26 -2.01 4.13
C MET A 96 -11.65 -2.23 2.74
N VAL A 97 -10.38 -2.65 2.67
CA VAL A 97 -9.69 -2.88 1.40
C VAL A 97 -10.34 -4.04 0.63
N SER A 98 -10.71 -5.11 1.33
CA SER A 98 -11.33 -6.29 0.71
C SER A 98 -12.70 -5.97 0.10
N GLU A 99 -13.55 -5.21 0.81
CA GLU A 99 -14.83 -4.75 0.30
C GLU A 99 -14.67 -3.86 -0.94
N VAL A 100 -13.71 -2.93 -0.91
CA VAL A 100 -13.43 -2.07 -2.06
C VAL A 100 -12.95 -2.90 -3.25
N ALA A 101 -12.03 -3.84 -3.05
CA ALA A 101 -11.53 -4.69 -4.13
C ALA A 101 -12.66 -5.54 -4.73
N HIS A 102 -13.58 -6.02 -3.90
CA HIS A 102 -14.76 -6.77 -4.33
C HIS A 102 -15.70 -5.89 -5.17
N ASP A 103 -16.06 -4.70 -4.68
CA ASP A 103 -16.94 -3.75 -5.39
C ASP A 103 -16.39 -3.36 -6.76
N GLU A 104 -15.07 -3.20 -6.85
CA GLU A 104 -14.35 -2.83 -8.07
C GLU A 104 -14.10 -4.01 -9.03
N GLY A 105 -14.40 -5.24 -8.61
CA GLY A 105 -14.05 -6.44 -9.37
C GLY A 105 -12.54 -6.64 -9.55
N ILE A 106 -11.73 -6.04 -8.68
CA ILE A 106 -10.27 -6.13 -8.71
C ILE A 106 -9.83 -7.38 -7.96
N ARG A 107 -9.02 -8.22 -8.62
CA ARG A 107 -8.39 -9.35 -7.97
C ARG A 107 -7.27 -8.87 -7.07
N ALA A 108 -7.54 -8.78 -5.77
CA ALA A 108 -6.59 -8.30 -4.79
C ALA A 108 -6.36 -9.28 -3.63
N HIS A 109 -5.14 -9.29 -3.10
CA HIS A 109 -4.77 -9.97 -1.86
C HIS A 109 -4.27 -8.94 -0.85
N VAL A 110 -4.95 -8.84 0.28
CA VAL A 110 -4.55 -7.93 1.36
C VAL A 110 -3.56 -8.64 2.27
N ILE A 111 -2.41 -8.03 2.48
CA ILE A 111 -1.32 -8.58 3.29
C ILE A 111 -0.81 -7.56 4.32
N PRO A 112 -0.29 -8.00 5.47
CA PRO A 112 0.46 -7.11 6.35
C PRO A 112 1.79 -6.74 5.68
N PHE A 113 2.22 -5.49 5.82
CA PHE A 113 3.47 -5.04 5.20
C PHE A 113 4.35 -4.23 6.18
N PRO A 114 5.48 -4.79 6.63
CA PRO A 114 6.42 -4.13 7.53
C PRO A 114 7.31 -3.15 6.75
N VAL A 115 6.73 -2.02 6.31
CA VAL A 115 7.40 -1.04 5.43
C VAL A 115 8.70 -0.48 5.98
N ASN A 116 8.87 -0.47 7.30
CA ASN A 116 10.06 0.03 8.00
C ASN A 116 11.11 -1.06 8.30
N GLU A 117 10.88 -2.30 7.87
CA GLU A 117 11.75 -3.45 8.11
C GLU A 117 12.06 -4.14 6.75
N PRO A 118 12.90 -3.52 5.88
CA PRO A 118 13.17 -4.04 4.53
C PRO A 118 13.71 -5.47 4.51
N GLU A 119 14.42 -5.87 5.56
CA GLU A 119 14.96 -7.22 5.73
C GLU A 119 13.88 -8.30 5.82
N LEU A 120 12.64 -7.92 6.20
CA LEU A 120 11.50 -8.84 6.28
C LEU A 120 10.68 -8.91 4.99
N TRP A 121 10.87 -7.99 4.04
CA TRP A 121 9.99 -7.88 2.88
C TRP A 121 9.92 -9.16 2.05
N ALA A 122 11.02 -9.88 1.92
CA ALA A 122 11.03 -11.15 1.17
C ALA A 122 10.11 -12.24 1.75
N ALA A 123 9.69 -12.10 3.02
CA ALA A 123 8.74 -13.02 3.66
C ALA A 123 7.27 -12.62 3.41
N TYR A 124 7.01 -11.35 3.05
CA TYR A 124 5.67 -10.82 2.88
C TYR A 124 5.31 -10.53 1.43
N VAL A 125 6.31 -10.13 0.64
CA VAL A 125 6.10 -9.63 -0.72
C VAL A 125 6.43 -10.73 -1.74
N PRO A 126 5.52 -11.04 -2.67
CA PRO A 126 5.79 -12.02 -3.70
C PRO A 126 7.00 -11.65 -4.57
N ALA A 127 7.77 -12.65 -4.95
CA ALA A 127 8.87 -12.44 -5.89
C ALA A 127 8.33 -12.00 -7.27
N GLY A 128 9.00 -11.06 -7.91
CA GLY A 128 8.62 -10.55 -9.23
C GLY A 128 7.42 -9.61 -9.23
N VAL A 129 6.98 -9.12 -8.05
CA VAL A 129 5.95 -8.10 -7.95
C VAL A 129 6.50 -6.73 -8.37
N THR A 130 5.73 -5.98 -9.15
CA THR A 130 6.01 -4.57 -9.44
C THR A 130 5.42 -3.71 -8.32
N GLN A 131 6.24 -2.87 -7.71
CA GLN A 131 5.78 -1.91 -6.71
C GLN A 131 5.24 -0.67 -7.41
N TYR A 132 3.99 -0.33 -7.17
CA TYR A 132 3.41 0.92 -7.64
C TYR A 132 3.49 1.95 -6.52
N LEU A 133 3.92 3.17 -6.82
CA LEU A 133 4.05 4.25 -5.84
C LEU A 133 3.32 5.51 -6.32
N ARG A 134 2.84 6.29 -5.36
CA ARG A 134 2.46 7.69 -5.52
C ARG A 134 3.40 8.52 -4.62
N LEU A 135 4.03 9.54 -5.19
CA LEU A 135 5.04 10.35 -4.52
C LEU A 135 4.49 11.75 -4.24
N PHE A 136 4.15 12.04 -2.98
CA PHE A 136 3.60 13.32 -2.54
C PHE A 136 4.42 13.98 -1.41
N SER A 137 5.52 13.37 -0.98
CA SER A 137 6.30 13.86 0.15
C SER A 137 7.68 13.20 0.18
N GLU A 138 8.61 13.74 0.95
CA GLU A 138 9.94 13.15 1.22
C GLU A 138 9.87 11.69 1.70
N TRP A 139 8.79 11.31 2.39
CA TRP A 139 8.54 9.91 2.73
C TRP A 139 8.33 9.04 1.48
N GLY A 140 7.73 9.59 0.44
CA GLY A 140 7.61 8.93 -0.86
C GLY A 140 8.97 8.60 -1.46
N ASP A 141 9.88 9.57 -1.46
CA ASP A 141 11.24 9.42 -1.98
C ASP A 141 12.05 8.40 -1.17
N THR A 142 11.91 8.44 0.17
CA THR A 142 12.52 7.45 1.05
C THR A 142 12.05 6.03 0.73
N LYS A 143 10.75 5.83 0.50
CA LYS A 143 10.19 4.52 0.10
C LYS A 143 10.74 4.07 -1.25
N LEU A 144 10.76 4.96 -2.23
CA LEU A 144 11.30 4.68 -3.56
C LEU A 144 12.74 4.18 -3.46
N GLY A 145 13.59 4.89 -2.71
CA GLY A 145 14.97 4.48 -2.47
C GLY A 145 15.10 3.11 -1.83
N ARG A 146 14.27 2.81 -0.82
CA ARG A 146 14.23 1.49 -0.16
C ARG A 146 13.80 0.37 -1.11
N MET A 147 12.78 0.61 -1.95
CA MET A 147 12.31 -0.38 -2.94
C MET A 147 13.38 -0.71 -3.96
N HIS A 148 14.05 0.31 -4.51
CA HIS A 148 15.17 0.11 -5.44
C HIS A 148 16.34 -0.63 -4.77
N ALA A 149 16.70 -0.26 -3.55
CA ALA A 149 17.77 -0.94 -2.80
C ALA A 149 17.43 -2.42 -2.52
N ALA A 150 16.15 -2.75 -2.35
CA ALA A 150 15.67 -4.13 -2.18
C ALA A 150 15.51 -4.88 -3.53
N GLY A 151 15.78 -4.22 -4.67
CA GLY A 151 15.77 -4.85 -6.00
C GLY A 151 14.39 -5.03 -6.62
N TYR A 152 13.36 -4.30 -6.15
CA TYR A 152 12.04 -4.32 -6.76
C TYR A 152 11.98 -3.44 -8.00
N ASP A 153 11.20 -3.88 -8.99
CA ASP A 153 10.73 -3.01 -10.06
C ASP A 153 9.71 -2.03 -9.51
N VAL A 154 9.86 -0.74 -9.82
CA VAL A 154 8.99 0.32 -9.33
C VAL A 154 8.39 1.09 -10.49
N VAL A 155 7.08 1.34 -10.41
CA VAL A 155 6.34 2.22 -11.31
C VAL A 155 5.73 3.34 -10.48
N ILE A 156 6.00 4.58 -10.86
CA ILE A 156 5.39 5.75 -10.25
C ILE A 156 4.10 6.03 -11.01
N LEU A 157 2.97 5.96 -10.31
CA LEU A 157 1.64 6.21 -10.89
C LEU A 157 1.31 7.70 -10.89
N ASP A 158 1.83 8.43 -9.91
CA ASP A 158 1.55 9.84 -9.73
C ASP A 158 2.68 10.52 -8.93
N GLU A 159 3.11 11.68 -9.43
CA GLU A 159 4.06 12.57 -8.79
C GLU A 159 3.39 13.93 -8.63
N GLY A 160 3.10 14.33 -7.40
CA GLY A 160 2.42 15.60 -7.15
C GLY A 160 2.79 16.21 -5.81
N SER A 161 2.51 17.49 -5.66
CA SER A 161 2.70 18.22 -4.41
C SER A 161 1.52 18.07 -3.46
N GLU A 162 0.33 17.74 -3.96
CA GLU A 162 -0.90 17.72 -3.18
C GLU A 162 -1.70 16.44 -3.41
N LYS A 163 -2.31 15.97 -2.32
CA LYS A 163 -3.31 14.89 -2.35
C LYS A 163 -4.69 15.55 -2.41
N GLU A 164 -5.54 15.08 -3.29
CA GLU A 164 -6.94 15.53 -3.34
C GLU A 164 -7.69 15.20 -2.05
N ILE A 165 -7.40 14.05 -1.42
CA ILE A 165 -8.01 13.61 -0.15
C ILE A 165 -6.90 13.02 0.73
N SER A 166 -6.94 13.36 2.01
CA SER A 166 -6.04 12.82 3.02
C SER A 166 -6.77 11.98 4.07
N GLY A 167 -6.08 11.00 4.65
CA GLY A 167 -6.65 10.25 5.77
C GLY A 167 -6.94 11.12 7.02
N LEU A 168 -6.27 12.26 7.18
CA LEU A 168 -6.58 13.22 8.24
C LEU A 168 -7.96 13.84 8.03
N GLU A 169 -8.23 14.35 6.83
CA GLU A 169 -9.52 14.95 6.47
C GLU A 169 -10.69 13.98 6.73
N VAL A 170 -10.56 12.72 6.30
CA VAL A 170 -11.60 11.71 6.57
C VAL A 170 -11.80 11.49 8.08
N ARG A 171 -10.71 11.41 8.86
CA ARG A 171 -10.81 11.23 10.32
C ARG A 171 -11.39 12.46 11.05
N GLU A 172 -11.17 13.65 10.54
CA GLU A 172 -11.78 14.87 11.06
C GLU A 172 -13.28 14.89 10.77
N ALA A 173 -13.68 14.58 9.55
CA ALA A 173 -15.09 14.47 9.17
C ALA A 173 -15.82 13.39 9.99
N LEU A 174 -15.20 12.22 10.19
CA LEU A 174 -15.76 11.18 11.07
C LEU A 174 -15.97 11.66 12.51
N ARG A 175 -15.04 12.45 13.07
CA ARG A 175 -15.15 12.96 14.45
C ARG A 175 -16.19 14.08 14.60
N SER A 176 -16.32 14.93 13.60
CA SER A 176 -17.29 16.05 13.62
C SER A 176 -18.69 15.62 13.23
N GLY A 177 -18.85 14.44 12.63
CA GLY A 177 -20.13 13.98 12.09
C GLY A 177 -20.49 14.66 10.75
N ASP A 178 -19.49 15.21 10.05
CA ASP A 178 -19.65 15.77 8.72
C ASP A 178 -19.82 14.65 7.67
N ASP A 179 -20.03 15.03 6.41
CA ASP A 179 -20.23 14.09 5.29
C ASP A 179 -18.94 13.35 4.91
N TRP A 180 -18.48 12.47 5.78
CA TRP A 180 -17.29 11.64 5.58
C TRP A 180 -17.51 10.54 4.54
N GLU A 181 -18.76 10.10 4.33
CA GLU A 181 -19.08 9.02 3.39
C GLU A 181 -18.74 9.42 1.95
N ALA A 182 -18.83 10.71 1.61
CA ALA A 182 -18.43 11.23 0.31
C ALA A 182 -16.90 11.11 0.05
N LEU A 183 -16.09 11.00 1.10
CA LEU A 183 -14.63 10.96 1.02
C LEU A 183 -14.08 9.53 0.85
N VAL A 184 -14.91 8.51 1.03
CA VAL A 184 -14.51 7.11 1.01
C VAL A 184 -15.31 6.29 0.00
N PRO A 185 -14.78 5.17 -0.50
CA PRO A 185 -15.57 4.24 -1.30
C PRO A 185 -16.73 3.63 -0.51
N PRO A 186 -17.87 3.27 -1.16
CA PRO A 186 -19.02 2.70 -0.48
C PRO A 186 -18.72 1.48 0.38
N GLY A 187 -17.80 0.60 -0.06
CA GLY A 187 -17.35 -0.56 0.72
C GLY A 187 -16.74 -0.17 2.07
N VAL A 188 -15.97 0.93 2.10
CA VAL A 188 -15.40 1.45 3.36
C VAL A 188 -16.49 1.99 4.28
N ALA A 189 -17.45 2.73 3.73
CA ALA A 189 -18.57 3.26 4.51
C ALA A 189 -19.39 2.12 5.15
N ARG A 190 -19.66 1.05 4.40
CA ARG A 190 -20.35 -0.13 4.96
C ARG A 190 -19.59 -0.74 6.14
N VAL A 191 -18.28 -0.87 6.04
CA VAL A 191 -17.45 -1.43 7.13
C VAL A 191 -17.50 -0.50 8.35
N ILE A 192 -17.23 0.79 8.20
CA ILE A 192 -17.25 1.75 9.31
C ILE A 192 -18.63 1.74 10.01
N ASN A 193 -19.71 1.85 9.26
CA ASN A 193 -21.07 1.83 9.82
C ASN A 193 -21.40 0.50 10.54
N SER A 194 -20.78 -0.61 10.15
CA SER A 194 -20.95 -1.90 10.84
C SER A 194 -20.23 -1.94 12.18
N LEU A 195 -19.07 -1.29 12.29
CA LEU A 195 -18.29 -1.20 13.53
C LEU A 195 -19.01 -0.36 14.59
N GLU A 196 -19.58 0.76 14.19
CA GLU A 196 -20.35 1.63 15.10
C GLU A 196 -21.57 0.91 15.70
N ARG A 197 -22.26 0.06 14.91
CA ARG A 197 -23.39 -0.75 15.40
C ARG A 197 -22.98 -1.86 16.36
N ALA A 198 -21.75 -2.35 16.29
CA ALA A 198 -21.26 -3.40 17.17
C ALA A 198 -20.84 -2.87 18.56
N THR A 199 -20.75 -1.54 18.73
CA THR A 199 -20.32 -0.89 19.98
C THR A 199 -21.51 -0.45 20.85
N VAL A 200 -22.76 -0.64 20.40
CA VAL A 200 -24.02 -0.38 21.10
C VAL A 200 -24.60 -1.70 21.62
#